data_7c59d6c87e401ab6167237ecf09c3afc
#
_entry.id   7c59d6c87e401ab6167237ecf09c3afc
#
_cell.length_a   1.000
_cell.length_b   1.000
_cell.length_c   1.000
_cell.angle_alpha   90.00
_cell.angle_beta   90.00
_cell.angle_gamma   90.00
#
_symmetry.space_group_name_H-M   'P 1'
#
loop_
_entity.id
_entity.type
_entity.pdbx_description
1 polymer ?
#
loop_
_entity_poly.entity_id
_entity_poly.type
_entity_poly.pdbx_seq_one_letter_code
_entity_poly.pdbx_strand_id
1 'polypeptide(L)'
;TLRRSRSFHCFSPRRDAMQGMRRLGLTGATGSGKTTIAEVLREGGFDILTVESLASENECIDAEDPRDGARPIDIVKLKTILVEAWADPPKKMTIVDGHLSHLLPVGGVIVLRCDPEILRDRLVSRDYSDSKVDSNIEWEFIGGAWNEYNPNIPWTEFETSKNSPVSIVGLIRSWISDGFKHDAPDTAIDWVEGGTGDV
;
A
#
# COMPACT_ATOMS: atom_id res chain seq x y z
N THR A 1 -13.59 49.61 -23.53
CA THR A 1 -14.42 48.57 -22.90
C THR A 1 -13.78 47.22 -23.14
N LEU A 2 -12.92 46.79 -22.20
CA LEU A 2 -12.24 45.49 -22.26
C LEU A 2 -13.16 44.45 -21.61
N ARG A 3 -13.68 43.52 -22.39
CA ARG A 3 -14.35 42.31 -21.91
C ARG A 3 -13.28 41.32 -21.47
N ARG A 4 -13.14 41.09 -20.16
CA ARG A 4 -12.41 39.95 -19.60
C ARG A 4 -13.24 38.69 -19.85
N SER A 5 -12.75 37.79 -20.71
CA SER A 5 -13.29 36.44 -20.84
C SER A 5 -12.92 35.66 -19.59
N ARG A 6 -13.90 35.34 -18.75
CA ARG A 6 -13.75 34.30 -17.70
C ARG A 6 -13.78 32.94 -18.40
N SER A 7 -12.65 32.26 -18.47
CA SER A 7 -12.64 30.87 -18.85
C SER A 7 -13.32 30.07 -17.73
N PHE A 8 -14.51 29.60 -18.01
CA PHE A 8 -15.16 28.58 -17.17
C PHE A 8 -14.35 27.31 -17.30
N HIS A 9 -13.56 26.98 -16.27
CA HIS A 9 -13.06 25.62 -16.11
C HIS A 9 -14.26 24.72 -15.89
N CYS A 10 -14.53 23.84 -16.85
CA CYS A 10 -15.57 22.83 -16.75
C CYS A 10 -15.18 21.87 -15.61
N PHE A 11 -15.85 22.02 -14.48
CA PHE A 11 -15.68 21.16 -13.30
C PHE A 11 -16.21 19.76 -13.66
N SER A 12 -15.34 18.79 -13.84
CA SER A 12 -15.70 17.40 -14.08
C SER A 12 -15.42 16.59 -12.80
N PRO A 13 -16.44 16.32 -11.98
CA PRO A 13 -16.25 15.65 -10.67
C PRO A 13 -15.50 14.31 -10.75
N ARG A 14 -15.62 13.59 -11.86
CA ARG A 14 -14.90 12.33 -12.10
C ARG A 14 -13.40 12.53 -12.37
N ARG A 15 -13.00 13.61 -13.04
CA ARG A 15 -11.58 13.92 -13.29
C ARG A 15 -10.85 14.32 -12.02
N ASP A 16 -11.49 15.13 -11.19
CA ASP A 16 -10.89 15.62 -9.95
C ASP A 16 -10.78 14.50 -8.90
N ALA A 17 -11.77 13.60 -8.80
CA ALA A 17 -11.70 12.39 -8.00
C ALA A 17 -10.56 11.46 -8.44
N MET A 18 -10.38 11.25 -9.74
CA MET A 18 -9.27 10.44 -10.28
C MET A 18 -7.90 11.08 -10.07
N GLN A 19 -7.80 12.40 -9.95
CA GLN A 19 -6.52 13.08 -9.67
C GLN A 19 -6.05 12.82 -8.24
N GLY A 20 -6.95 12.82 -7.26
CA GLY A 20 -6.65 12.45 -5.88
C GLY A 20 -6.18 11.00 -5.72
N MET A 21 -6.62 10.11 -6.62
CA MET A 21 -6.27 8.68 -6.62
C MET A 21 -4.94 8.34 -7.30
N ARG A 22 -4.13 9.31 -7.68
CA ARG A 22 -2.85 9.04 -8.37
C ARG A 22 -1.70 8.61 -7.46
N ARG A 23 -1.86 8.65 -6.13
CA ARG A 23 -0.96 8.03 -5.16
C ARG A 23 -1.66 6.86 -4.51
N LEU A 24 -1.10 5.67 -4.66
CA LEU A 24 -1.66 4.44 -4.09
C LEU A 24 -0.67 3.86 -3.07
N GLY A 25 -1.17 3.52 -1.90
CA GLY A 25 -0.39 2.77 -0.91
C GLY A 25 -0.33 1.30 -1.31
N LEU A 26 0.86 0.71 -1.30
CA LEU A 26 1.10 -0.72 -1.45
C LEU A 26 1.57 -1.26 -0.10
N THR A 27 0.66 -1.89 0.62
CA THR A 27 0.88 -2.39 1.99
C THR A 27 0.79 -3.92 2.08
N GLY A 28 1.03 -4.46 3.25
CA GLY A 28 1.02 -5.89 3.55
C GLY A 28 2.16 -6.29 4.47
N ALA A 29 2.15 -7.52 5.00
CA ALA A 29 3.18 -8.05 5.88
C ALA A 29 4.57 -8.01 5.24
N THR A 30 5.63 -8.00 6.07
CA THR A 30 6.99 -8.23 5.57
C THR A 30 7.05 -9.60 4.91
N GLY A 31 7.60 -9.69 3.70
CA GLY A 31 7.63 -10.96 2.95
C GLY A 31 6.42 -11.18 2.02
N SER A 32 5.37 -10.36 2.08
CA SER A 32 4.20 -10.48 1.19
C SER A 32 4.47 -10.18 -0.30
N GLY A 33 5.68 -9.72 -0.66
CA GLY A 33 6.06 -9.49 -2.06
C GLY A 33 5.98 -8.05 -2.54
N LYS A 34 5.78 -7.07 -1.65
CA LYS A 34 5.66 -5.64 -2.00
C LYS A 34 6.76 -5.15 -2.93
N THR A 35 8.02 -5.34 -2.56
CA THR A 35 9.17 -4.87 -3.34
C THR A 35 9.18 -5.46 -4.75
N THR A 36 8.91 -6.76 -4.89
CA THR A 36 8.85 -7.42 -6.19
C THR A 36 7.72 -6.87 -7.06
N ILE A 37 6.54 -6.65 -6.48
CA ILE A 37 5.41 -6.03 -7.18
C ILE A 37 5.72 -4.58 -7.57
N ALA A 38 6.35 -3.81 -6.66
CA ALA A 38 6.76 -2.43 -6.92
C ALA A 38 7.76 -2.34 -8.08
N GLU A 39 8.70 -3.29 -8.20
CA GLU A 39 9.66 -3.36 -9.32
C GLU A 39 8.95 -3.58 -10.66
N VAL A 40 8.03 -4.54 -10.73
CA VAL A 40 7.25 -4.80 -11.96
C VAL A 40 6.36 -3.60 -12.31
N LEU A 41 5.79 -2.92 -11.31
CA LEU A 41 5.01 -1.68 -11.52
C LEU A 41 5.90 -0.56 -12.06
N ARG A 42 7.14 -0.42 -11.55
CA ARG A 42 8.11 0.57 -12.04
C ARG A 42 8.46 0.34 -13.50
N GLU A 43 8.74 -0.90 -13.89
CA GLU A 43 8.96 -1.29 -15.29
C GLU A 43 7.74 -0.97 -16.16
N GLY A 44 6.57 -1.08 -15.56
CA GLY A 44 5.30 -0.73 -16.17
C GLY A 44 4.97 0.77 -16.24
N GLY A 45 5.91 1.66 -15.83
CA GLY A 45 5.80 3.11 -15.96
C GLY A 45 5.21 3.84 -14.75
N PHE A 46 5.01 3.16 -13.62
CA PHE A 46 4.62 3.79 -12.35
C PHE A 46 5.85 4.42 -11.68
N ASP A 47 5.66 5.54 -11.02
CA ASP A 47 6.66 6.09 -10.10
C ASP A 47 6.54 5.36 -8.75
N ILE A 48 7.68 4.99 -8.16
CA ILE A 48 7.72 4.26 -6.89
C ILE A 48 8.44 5.11 -5.84
N LEU A 49 7.76 5.37 -4.74
CA LEU A 49 8.30 5.93 -3.52
C LEU A 49 8.27 4.86 -2.43
N THR A 50 9.18 4.90 -1.48
CA THR A 50 9.13 4.02 -0.31
C THR A 50 8.80 4.82 0.95
N VAL A 51 8.06 4.21 1.88
CA VAL A 51 7.77 4.84 3.17
C VAL A 51 9.08 5.19 3.89
N GLU A 52 10.10 4.32 3.78
CA GLU A 52 11.40 4.53 4.39
C GLU A 52 12.13 5.75 3.80
N SER A 53 12.17 5.91 2.46
CA SER A 53 12.80 7.09 1.84
C SER A 53 12.05 8.37 2.21
N LEU A 54 10.72 8.35 2.18
CA LEU A 54 9.90 9.49 2.61
C LEU A 54 10.17 9.88 4.07
N ALA A 55 10.26 8.89 4.97
CA ALA A 55 10.56 9.13 6.37
C ALA A 55 11.99 9.69 6.57
N SER A 56 12.96 9.16 5.82
CA SER A 56 14.35 9.65 5.86
C SER A 56 14.48 11.09 5.37
N GLU A 57 13.88 11.40 4.21
CA GLU A 57 13.91 12.74 3.61
C GLU A 57 13.23 13.80 4.47
N ASN A 58 12.28 13.40 5.32
CA ASN A 58 11.52 14.29 6.19
C ASN A 58 11.91 14.21 7.67
N GLU A 59 13.04 13.58 8.00
CA GLU A 59 13.54 13.43 9.36
C GLU A 59 12.49 12.83 10.32
N CYS A 60 11.81 11.79 9.85
CA CYS A 60 10.76 11.06 10.58
C CYS A 60 11.20 9.65 10.97
N ILE A 61 12.50 9.35 11.00
CA ILE A 61 13.06 8.09 11.47
C ILE A 61 13.66 8.34 12.84
N ASP A 62 13.18 7.61 13.84
CA ASP A 62 13.72 7.67 15.20
C ASP A 62 15.06 6.94 15.33
N ALA A 63 15.70 7.11 16.48
CA ALA A 63 16.92 6.38 16.82
C ALA A 63 16.67 4.86 16.80
N GLU A 64 17.71 4.12 16.45
CA GLU A 64 17.65 2.65 16.46
C GLU A 64 17.33 2.11 17.85
N ASP A 65 16.34 1.21 17.95
CA ASP A 65 16.04 0.51 19.21
C ASP A 65 17.15 -0.51 19.48
N PRO A 66 17.87 -0.39 20.59
CA PRO A 66 18.99 -1.28 20.90
C PRO A 66 18.57 -2.74 21.15
N ARG A 67 17.28 -3.03 21.29
CA ARG A 67 16.77 -4.38 21.58
C ARG A 67 16.64 -5.23 20.33
N ASP A 68 16.25 -4.64 19.20
CA ASP A 68 15.95 -5.34 17.95
C ASP A 68 16.55 -4.70 16.69
N GLY A 69 17.29 -3.60 16.86
CA GLY A 69 17.89 -2.86 15.74
C GLY A 69 16.85 -2.15 14.84
N ALA A 70 15.60 -2.09 15.24
CA ALA A 70 14.57 -1.40 14.48
C ALA A 70 14.75 0.11 14.55
N ARG A 71 14.42 0.78 13.45
CA ARG A 71 14.39 2.25 13.38
C ARG A 71 12.93 2.68 13.17
N PRO A 72 12.18 2.96 14.23
CA PRO A 72 10.78 3.33 14.15
C PRO A 72 10.58 4.56 13.28
N ILE A 73 9.45 4.60 12.58
CA ILE A 73 9.04 5.75 11.78
C ILE A 73 7.94 6.50 12.54
N ASP A 74 8.14 7.79 12.78
CA ASP A 74 7.07 8.68 13.25
C ASP A 74 6.08 8.92 12.10
N ILE A 75 5.15 7.98 11.96
CA ILE A 75 4.17 7.98 10.89
C ILE A 75 3.18 9.15 11.01
N VAL A 76 2.93 9.65 12.22
CA VAL A 76 2.02 10.77 12.48
C VAL A 76 2.64 12.08 11.98
N LYS A 77 3.91 12.32 12.33
CA LYS A 77 4.67 13.45 11.83
C LYS A 77 4.82 13.38 10.32
N LEU A 78 5.20 12.23 9.77
CA LEU A 78 5.34 12.04 8.32
C LEU A 78 4.02 12.32 7.59
N LYS A 79 2.91 11.76 8.05
CA LYS A 79 1.58 12.03 7.49
C LYS A 79 1.26 13.52 7.46
N THR A 80 1.52 14.23 8.54
CA THR A 80 1.25 15.67 8.65
C THR A 80 2.04 16.47 7.60
N ILE A 81 3.32 16.17 7.45
CA ILE A 81 4.19 16.80 6.45
C ILE A 81 3.68 16.49 5.02
N LEU A 82 3.35 15.23 4.76
CA LEU A 82 2.96 14.81 3.43
C LEU A 82 1.56 15.31 3.01
N VAL A 83 0.66 15.61 3.94
CA VAL A 83 -0.63 16.25 3.61
C VAL A 83 -0.40 17.60 2.91
N GLU A 84 0.54 18.40 3.39
CA GLU A 84 0.88 19.68 2.78
C GLU A 84 1.70 19.51 1.50
N ALA A 85 2.74 18.67 1.54
CA ALA A 85 3.63 18.44 0.40
C ALA A 85 2.93 17.78 -0.79
N TRP A 86 1.87 17.03 -0.54
CA TRP A 86 1.11 16.30 -1.56
C TRP A 86 -0.23 16.95 -1.92
N ALA A 87 -0.41 18.24 -1.62
CA ALA A 87 -1.62 18.97 -1.99
C ALA A 87 -1.92 18.87 -3.50
N ASP A 88 -0.89 18.87 -4.33
CA ASP A 88 -1.04 18.64 -5.76
C ASP A 88 -0.88 17.15 -6.12
N PRO A 89 -1.72 16.63 -7.04
CA PRO A 89 -1.58 15.26 -7.52
C PRO A 89 -0.30 15.10 -8.34
N PRO A 90 0.34 13.92 -8.30
CA PRO A 90 1.53 13.65 -9.12
C PRO A 90 1.16 13.57 -10.60
N LYS A 91 2.13 13.82 -11.47
CA LYS A 91 1.94 13.74 -12.94
C LYS A 91 1.67 12.32 -13.43
N LYS A 92 2.27 11.33 -12.78
CA LYS A 92 2.12 9.90 -13.06
C LYS A 92 1.48 9.18 -11.88
N MET A 93 0.94 7.99 -12.14
CA MET A 93 0.54 7.09 -11.07
C MET A 93 1.76 6.75 -10.23
N THR A 94 1.66 6.96 -8.95
CA THR A 94 2.73 6.78 -7.97
C THR A 94 2.31 5.74 -6.95
N ILE A 95 3.15 4.74 -6.73
CA ILE A 95 2.98 3.74 -5.69
C ILE A 95 3.85 4.14 -4.49
N VAL A 96 3.27 4.13 -3.33
CA VAL A 96 3.98 4.29 -2.05
C VAL A 96 4.15 2.89 -1.45
N ASP A 97 5.32 2.31 -1.62
CA ASP A 97 5.66 0.97 -1.12
C ASP A 97 6.09 1.04 0.35
N GLY A 98 5.46 0.25 1.18
CA GLY A 98 5.86 0.06 2.57
C GLY A 98 4.73 -0.41 3.47
N HIS A 99 5.10 -1.10 4.53
CA HIS A 99 4.19 -1.67 5.51
C HIS A 99 3.18 -0.65 6.09
N LEU A 100 3.58 0.63 6.25
CA LEU A 100 2.76 1.70 6.81
C LEU A 100 2.15 2.62 5.73
N SER A 101 2.24 2.27 4.46
CA SER A 101 1.83 3.16 3.36
C SER A 101 0.35 3.52 3.37
N HIS A 102 -0.51 2.63 3.90
CA HIS A 102 -1.96 2.85 4.04
C HIS A 102 -2.31 3.93 5.08
N LEU A 103 -1.39 4.29 5.97
CA LEU A 103 -1.56 5.35 6.97
C LEU A 103 -1.22 6.74 6.42
N LEU A 104 -0.55 6.81 5.27
CA LEU A 104 -0.17 8.06 4.61
C LEU A 104 -1.33 8.66 3.80
N PRO A 105 -1.25 9.94 3.36
CA PRO A 105 -2.30 10.60 2.60
C PRO A 105 -2.35 10.11 1.14
N VAL A 106 -2.63 8.82 0.96
CA VAL A 106 -2.81 8.17 -0.35
C VAL A 106 -4.27 8.22 -0.80
N GLY A 107 -4.51 8.12 -2.10
CA GLY A 107 -5.84 8.16 -2.68
C GLY A 107 -6.50 6.78 -2.82
N GLY A 108 -5.79 5.70 -2.53
CA GLY A 108 -6.29 4.32 -2.50
C GLY A 108 -5.24 3.37 -1.96
N VAL A 109 -5.65 2.19 -1.53
CA VAL A 109 -4.78 1.21 -0.87
C VAL A 109 -4.87 -0.15 -1.56
N ILE A 110 -3.72 -0.73 -1.81
CA ILE A 110 -3.53 -2.09 -2.31
C ILE A 110 -2.90 -2.89 -1.18
N VAL A 111 -3.61 -3.89 -0.68
CA VAL A 111 -3.11 -4.81 0.36
C VAL A 111 -2.59 -6.07 -0.32
N LEU A 112 -1.34 -6.41 -0.10
CA LEU A 112 -0.79 -7.69 -0.53
C LEU A 112 -0.88 -8.70 0.61
N ARG A 113 -1.62 -9.76 0.36
CA ARG A 113 -1.81 -10.87 1.29
C ARG A 113 -0.92 -12.05 0.88
N CYS A 114 -0.49 -12.82 1.84
CA CYS A 114 0.32 -14.01 1.61
C CYS A 114 -0.10 -15.10 2.59
N ASP A 115 -0.32 -16.31 2.07
CA ASP A 115 -0.57 -17.48 2.90
C ASP A 115 0.45 -17.53 4.05
N PRO A 116 -0.01 -17.66 5.32
CA PRO A 116 0.87 -17.61 6.49
C PRO A 116 1.99 -18.67 6.48
N GLU A 117 1.75 -19.86 5.93
CA GLU A 117 2.78 -20.91 5.82
C GLU A 117 3.86 -20.51 4.82
N ILE A 118 3.44 -20.03 3.63
CA ILE A 118 4.37 -19.55 2.59
C ILE A 118 5.10 -18.30 3.08
N LEU A 119 4.43 -17.42 3.83
CA LEU A 119 5.05 -16.24 4.41
C LEU A 119 6.14 -16.63 5.41
N ARG A 120 5.90 -17.63 6.26
CA ARG A 120 6.88 -18.17 7.20
C ARG A 120 8.14 -18.63 6.48
N ASP A 121 8.00 -19.45 5.44
CA ASP A 121 9.13 -19.93 4.65
C ASP A 121 9.94 -18.79 4.03
N ARG A 122 9.26 -17.77 3.50
CA ARG A 122 9.91 -16.57 2.94
C ARG A 122 10.68 -15.77 3.98
N LEU A 123 10.19 -15.68 5.21
CA LEU A 123 10.84 -14.93 6.29
C LEU A 123 12.03 -15.69 6.86
N VAL A 124 11.87 -17.00 7.10
CA VAL A 124 12.96 -17.88 7.56
C VAL A 124 14.11 -17.88 6.55
N SER A 125 13.81 -17.94 5.24
CA SER A 125 14.85 -17.91 4.19
C SER A 125 15.63 -16.57 4.13
N ARG A 126 15.17 -15.54 4.83
CA ARG A 126 15.82 -14.22 4.94
C ARG A 126 16.53 -14.00 6.28
N ASP A 127 16.74 -15.06 7.06
CA ASP A 127 17.40 -15.03 8.35
C ASP A 127 16.73 -14.08 9.38
N TYR A 128 15.41 -13.88 9.29
CA TYR A 128 14.69 -13.16 10.35
C TYR A 128 14.63 -14.01 11.62
N SER A 129 14.72 -13.34 12.79
CA SER A 129 14.53 -14.01 14.08
C SER A 129 13.13 -14.61 14.23
N ASP A 130 13.01 -15.70 14.99
CA ASP A 130 11.73 -16.39 15.21
C ASP A 130 10.65 -15.43 15.70
N SER A 131 10.97 -14.53 16.65
CA SER A 131 10.02 -13.53 17.16
C SER A 131 9.52 -12.57 16.07
N LYS A 132 10.39 -12.18 15.13
CA LYS A 132 10.03 -11.32 14.01
C LYS A 132 9.23 -12.08 12.96
N VAL A 133 9.52 -13.35 12.74
CA VAL A 133 8.71 -14.24 11.89
C VAL A 133 7.32 -14.37 12.47
N ASP A 134 7.19 -14.75 13.74
CA ASP A 134 5.89 -14.95 14.40
C ASP A 134 5.05 -13.69 14.43
N SER A 135 5.63 -12.53 14.74
CA SER A 135 4.90 -11.24 14.71
C SER A 135 4.37 -10.89 13.32
N ASN A 136 5.12 -11.17 12.25
CA ASN A 136 4.65 -10.91 10.88
C ASN A 136 3.56 -11.88 10.45
N ILE A 137 3.65 -13.16 10.87
CA ILE A 137 2.62 -14.18 10.60
C ILE A 137 1.33 -13.81 11.34
N GLU A 138 1.42 -13.45 12.62
CA GLU A 138 0.26 -13.02 13.39
C GLU A 138 -0.42 -11.80 12.77
N TRP A 139 0.36 -10.80 12.36
CA TRP A 139 -0.16 -9.61 11.68
C TRP A 139 -0.85 -9.95 10.34
N GLU A 140 -0.28 -10.85 9.55
CA GLU A 140 -0.89 -11.34 8.31
C GLU A 140 -2.19 -12.09 8.59
N PHE A 141 -2.17 -12.99 9.59
CA PHE A 141 -3.29 -13.84 9.96
C PHE A 141 -4.53 -13.04 10.37
N ILE A 142 -4.35 -11.98 11.16
CA ILE A 142 -5.45 -11.10 11.59
C ILE A 142 -5.84 -10.04 10.55
N GLY A 143 -5.24 -10.06 9.36
CA GLY A 143 -5.51 -9.04 8.33
C GLY A 143 -5.10 -7.63 8.75
N GLY A 144 -3.91 -7.49 9.36
CA GLY A 144 -3.49 -6.30 10.11
C GLY A 144 -3.73 -4.95 9.43
N ALA A 145 -3.55 -4.85 8.10
CA ALA A 145 -3.84 -3.60 7.39
C ALA A 145 -5.34 -3.23 7.44
N TRP A 146 -6.24 -4.21 7.41
CA TRP A 146 -7.67 -3.99 7.46
C TRP A 146 -8.17 -3.46 8.80
N ASN A 147 -7.41 -3.66 9.89
CA ASN A 147 -7.73 -3.07 11.20
C ASN A 147 -7.63 -1.54 11.20
N GLU A 148 -6.91 -0.98 10.23
CA GLU A 148 -6.70 0.47 10.05
C GLU A 148 -7.42 1.00 8.79
N TYR A 149 -8.46 0.28 8.36
CA TYR A 149 -9.26 0.58 7.18
C TYR A 149 -9.86 1.98 7.19
N ASN A 150 -9.69 2.70 6.08
CA ASN A 150 -10.29 4.00 5.86
C ASN A 150 -11.39 3.90 4.78
N PRO A 151 -12.68 4.01 5.15
CA PRO A 151 -13.79 3.89 4.20
C PRO A 151 -13.91 5.05 3.19
N ASN A 152 -13.12 6.12 3.34
CA ASN A 152 -13.20 7.28 2.46
C ASN A 152 -12.35 7.15 1.20
N ILE A 153 -11.50 6.14 1.10
CA ILE A 153 -10.67 5.86 -0.06
C ILE A 153 -10.84 4.39 -0.49
N PRO A 154 -10.69 4.07 -1.79
CA PRO A 154 -10.82 2.70 -2.26
C PRO A 154 -9.69 1.81 -1.73
N TRP A 155 -10.07 0.61 -1.31
CA TRP A 155 -9.17 -0.46 -0.90
C TRP A 155 -9.40 -1.68 -1.77
N THR A 156 -8.36 -2.44 -2.03
CA THR A 156 -8.39 -3.76 -2.66
C THR A 156 -7.28 -4.63 -2.11
N GLU A 157 -7.44 -5.95 -2.20
CA GLU A 157 -6.38 -6.87 -1.81
C GLU A 157 -6.09 -7.92 -2.88
N PHE A 158 -4.87 -8.43 -2.88
CA PHE A 158 -4.42 -9.47 -3.79
C PHE A 158 -3.54 -10.48 -3.07
N GLU A 159 -3.85 -11.75 -3.25
CA GLU A 159 -3.06 -12.86 -2.72
C GLU A 159 -1.83 -13.12 -3.60
N THR A 160 -0.66 -13.16 -2.98
CA THR A 160 0.64 -13.32 -3.65
C THR A 160 1.24 -14.72 -3.54
N SER A 161 0.59 -15.65 -2.82
CA SER A 161 1.10 -17.01 -2.61
C SER A 161 0.94 -17.85 -3.87
N LYS A 162 -0.18 -17.68 -4.57
CA LYS A 162 -0.58 -18.48 -5.73
C LYS A 162 -0.48 -17.72 -7.06
N ASN A 163 -0.16 -16.44 -7.01
CA ASN A 163 -0.16 -15.57 -8.17
C ASN A 163 1.25 -15.05 -8.49
N SER A 164 1.62 -15.03 -9.76
CA SER A 164 2.89 -14.44 -10.19
C SER A 164 2.86 -12.91 -10.03
N PRO A 165 4.03 -12.26 -9.84
CA PRO A 165 4.10 -10.80 -9.77
C PRO A 165 3.48 -10.09 -10.98
N VAL A 166 3.68 -10.62 -12.18
CA VAL A 166 3.11 -10.07 -13.42
C VAL A 166 1.58 -10.17 -13.41
N SER A 167 1.04 -11.29 -12.91
CA SER A 167 -0.42 -11.48 -12.77
C SER A 167 -1.02 -10.45 -11.81
N ILE A 168 -0.40 -10.28 -10.63
CA ILE A 168 -0.83 -9.28 -9.64
C ILE A 168 -0.82 -7.87 -10.24
N VAL A 169 0.25 -7.49 -10.94
CA VAL A 169 0.32 -6.18 -11.60
C VAL A 169 -0.76 -6.02 -12.65
N GLY A 170 -1.12 -7.10 -13.37
CA GLY A 170 -2.27 -7.12 -14.28
C GLY A 170 -3.58 -6.80 -13.55
N LEU A 171 -3.83 -7.44 -12.40
CA LEU A 171 -5.00 -7.20 -11.56
C LEU A 171 -5.02 -5.76 -11.00
N ILE A 172 -3.90 -5.24 -10.52
CA ILE A 172 -3.77 -3.84 -10.08
C ILE A 172 -4.15 -2.87 -11.20
N ARG A 173 -3.65 -3.10 -12.42
CA ARG A 173 -3.98 -2.26 -13.58
C ARG A 173 -5.47 -2.33 -13.94
N SER A 174 -6.07 -3.52 -13.88
CA SER A 174 -7.52 -3.68 -14.10
C SER A 174 -8.30 -2.92 -13.04
N TRP A 175 -7.94 -3.04 -11.75
CA TRP A 175 -8.58 -2.30 -10.67
C TRP A 175 -8.52 -0.77 -10.87
N ILE A 176 -7.38 -0.25 -11.32
CA ILE A 176 -7.22 1.17 -11.66
C ILE A 176 -8.11 1.56 -12.85
N SER A 177 -8.13 0.74 -13.92
CA SER A 177 -8.89 1.02 -15.15
C SER A 177 -10.40 0.92 -14.94
N ASP A 178 -10.84 0.04 -14.04
CA ASP A 178 -12.25 -0.19 -13.69
C ASP A 178 -12.80 0.86 -12.70
N GLY A 179 -11.99 1.89 -12.38
CA GLY A 179 -12.39 3.02 -11.57
C GLY A 179 -12.29 2.78 -10.06
N PHE A 180 -11.35 1.95 -9.63
CA PHE A 180 -11.04 1.70 -8.22
C PHE A 180 -12.23 1.09 -7.46
N LYS A 181 -12.66 -0.10 -7.86
CA LYS A 181 -13.70 -0.84 -7.14
C LYS A 181 -13.25 -1.02 -5.67
N HIS A 182 -14.14 -0.69 -4.76
CA HIS A 182 -13.86 -0.70 -3.34
C HIS A 182 -14.19 -2.07 -2.74
N ASP A 183 -13.21 -2.70 -2.09
CA ASP A 183 -13.41 -3.87 -1.26
C ASP A 183 -13.60 -3.43 0.21
N ALA A 184 -14.28 -4.24 1.00
CA ALA A 184 -14.58 -3.93 2.40
C ALA A 184 -13.96 -5.00 3.33
N PRO A 185 -13.74 -4.69 4.62
CA PRO A 185 -13.10 -5.63 5.55
C PRO A 185 -13.80 -6.99 5.67
N ASP A 186 -15.11 -7.04 5.48
CA ASP A 186 -15.93 -8.27 5.52
C ASP A 186 -15.74 -9.15 4.28
N THR A 187 -15.09 -8.64 3.23
CA THR A 187 -14.69 -9.40 2.03
C THR A 187 -13.21 -9.73 2.00
N ALA A 188 -12.46 -9.36 3.05
CA ALA A 188 -11.05 -9.62 3.15
C ALA A 188 -10.74 -11.12 3.25
N ILE A 189 -9.57 -11.53 2.74
CA ILE A 189 -9.11 -12.92 2.82
C ILE A 189 -9.02 -13.32 4.29
N ASP A 190 -9.78 -14.37 4.64
CA ASP A 190 -9.74 -15.01 5.94
C ASP A 190 -8.93 -16.31 5.87
N TRP A 191 -7.79 -16.33 6.55
CA TRP A 191 -6.94 -17.51 6.59
C TRP A 191 -7.45 -18.60 7.53
N VAL A 192 -8.47 -18.32 8.38
CA VAL A 192 -9.08 -19.31 9.28
C VAL A 192 -10.07 -20.20 8.51
N GLU A 193 -10.93 -19.58 7.68
CA GLU A 193 -11.94 -20.30 6.92
C GLU A 193 -11.35 -21.06 5.70
N GLY A 194 -10.25 -20.56 5.13
CA GLY A 194 -9.57 -21.17 3.99
C GLY A 194 -8.75 -22.43 4.32
N GLY A 195 -8.54 -22.77 5.58
CA GLY A 195 -7.76 -23.92 6.04
C GLY A 195 -8.55 -25.25 6.18
N THR A 196 -9.84 -25.27 5.86
CA THR A 196 -10.70 -26.48 5.99
C THR A 196 -11.18 -27.08 4.65
N GLY A 197 -10.39 -26.93 3.60
CA GLY A 197 -10.71 -27.53 2.30
C GLY A 197 -9.59 -28.43 1.78
N ASP A 198 -9.55 -29.66 2.27
CA ASP A 198 -9.35 -30.95 1.64
C ASP A 198 -8.71 -31.95 2.62
N VAL A 199 -9.56 -32.77 3.20
CA VAL A 199 -9.20 -34.10 3.71
C VAL A 199 -9.66 -35.13 2.69
#